data_441b6719de5dd60f03ef4e47b605d39e
#
_entry.id   441b6719de5dd60f03ef4e47b605d39e
#
_cell.length_a   1.000
_cell.length_b   1.000
_cell.length_c   1.000
_cell.angle_alpha   90.00
_cell.angle_beta   90.00
_cell.angle_gamma   90.00
#
_symmetry.space_group_name_H-M   'P 1'
#
loop_
_entity.id
_entity.type
_entity.pdbx_description
1 polymer ?
#
loop_
_entity_poly.entity_id
_entity_poly.type
_entity_poly.pdbx_seq_one_letter_code
_entity_poly.pdbx_strand_id
1 'polypeptide(L)'
;MAGGHSIDDPEPKYGMAVTGTADPAALLRIDAGQPGLPLTLTKPIGTGVVNAGHKATGKVSAAVEEMTTLNADASRRARAAGIRCATDVTGFGLLGHLFKLARASGVSAVIDRAAVPLIDGTRAAARAGHVPGGSRRNLQWVLPHADARDGG
;
A
#
# COMPACT_ATOMS: atom_id res chain seq x y z
N MET A 1 -19.65 11.67 15.85
CA MET A 1 -19.77 11.99 14.41
C MET A 1 -20.13 13.46 14.28
N ALA A 2 -19.41 14.19 13.45
CA ALA A 2 -19.61 15.64 13.28
C ALA A 2 -20.38 16.00 11.99
N GLY A 3 -20.63 15.04 11.11
CA GLY A 3 -21.36 15.26 9.86
C GLY A 3 -21.29 14.04 8.95
N GLY A 4 -21.97 14.13 7.82
CA GLY A 4 -22.00 13.10 6.80
C GLY A 4 -22.75 13.58 5.57
N HIS A 5 -22.67 12.79 4.50
CA HIS A 5 -23.39 13.03 3.26
C HIS A 5 -23.93 11.70 2.71
N SER A 6 -25.10 11.72 2.13
CA SER A 6 -25.66 10.58 1.42
C SER A 6 -25.62 10.85 -0.07
N ILE A 7 -25.41 9.81 -0.86
CA ILE A 7 -25.46 9.86 -2.32
C ILE A 7 -26.48 8.85 -2.83
N ASP A 8 -27.11 9.15 -3.95
CA ASP A 8 -27.92 8.21 -4.70
C ASP A 8 -27.00 7.43 -5.64
N ASP A 9 -26.86 6.12 -5.40
CA ASP A 9 -25.96 5.24 -6.15
C ASP A 9 -26.54 3.82 -6.16
N PRO A 10 -26.56 3.13 -7.29
CA PRO A 10 -27.08 1.77 -7.40
C PRO A 10 -26.31 0.72 -6.57
N GLU A 11 -25.06 1.04 -6.17
CA GLU A 11 -24.26 0.19 -5.28
C GLU A 11 -24.11 0.86 -3.91
N PRO A 12 -24.28 0.12 -2.79
CA PRO A 12 -24.01 0.67 -1.47
C PRO A 12 -22.55 1.15 -1.35
N LYS A 13 -22.37 2.41 -0.99
CA LYS A 13 -21.06 3.01 -0.72
C LYS A 13 -21.01 3.53 0.70
N TYR A 14 -19.90 3.24 1.37
CA TYR A 14 -19.66 3.71 2.73
C TYR A 14 -18.21 4.18 2.86
N GLY A 15 -18.00 5.25 3.57
CA GLY A 15 -16.68 5.76 3.88
C GLY A 15 -16.71 6.67 5.10
N MET A 16 -15.55 6.92 5.67
CA MET A 16 -15.37 7.83 6.78
C MET A 16 -14.31 8.87 6.45
N ALA A 17 -14.58 10.14 6.81
CA ALA A 17 -13.56 11.17 6.89
C ALA A 17 -13.15 11.28 8.36
N VAL A 18 -11.87 11.10 8.64
CA VAL A 18 -11.31 11.15 9.98
C VAL A 18 -10.38 12.35 10.10
N THR A 19 -10.64 13.20 11.09
CA THR A 19 -9.77 14.34 11.43
C THR A 19 -9.17 14.11 12.80
N GLY A 20 -7.89 14.39 12.95
CA GLY A 20 -7.17 14.28 14.20
C GLY A 20 -6.06 15.31 14.31
N THR A 21 -5.44 15.40 15.46
CA THR A 21 -4.29 16.23 15.74
C THR A 21 -3.09 15.37 16.09
N ALA A 22 -1.90 15.80 15.73
CA ALA A 22 -0.65 15.12 16.06
C ALA A 22 0.45 16.13 16.38
N ASP A 23 1.39 15.73 17.22
CA ASP A 23 2.62 16.48 17.43
C ASP A 23 3.48 16.41 16.15
N PRO A 24 3.83 17.54 15.52
CA PRO A 24 4.66 17.56 14.31
C PRO A 24 6.01 16.85 14.49
N ALA A 25 6.60 16.87 15.68
CA ALA A 25 7.86 16.19 15.98
C ALA A 25 7.73 14.67 16.05
N ALA A 26 6.50 14.16 16.21
CA ALA A 26 6.19 12.73 16.33
C ALA A 26 5.68 12.10 15.03
N LEU A 27 5.57 12.86 13.96
CA LEU A 27 5.08 12.36 12.67
C LEU A 27 6.09 11.42 12.00
N LEU A 28 5.58 10.36 11.40
CA LEU A 28 6.30 9.58 10.40
C LEU A 28 6.12 10.29 9.05
N ARG A 29 7.22 10.78 8.47
CA ARG A 29 7.19 11.63 7.28
C ARG A 29 7.59 10.83 6.05
N ILE A 30 7.04 11.19 4.90
CA ILE A 30 7.37 10.56 3.61
C ILE A 30 8.74 11.00 3.07
N ASP A 31 9.25 12.14 3.53
CA ASP A 31 10.48 12.80 3.07
C ASP A 31 11.67 12.62 4.01
N ALA A 32 11.58 11.69 4.96
CA ALA A 32 12.62 11.45 5.97
C ALA A 32 13.42 10.16 5.73
N GLY A 33 13.36 9.59 4.52
CA GLY A 33 14.13 8.41 4.13
C GLY A 33 15.64 8.68 4.11
N GLN A 34 16.43 7.69 4.52
CA GLN A 34 17.90 7.79 4.56
C GLN A 34 18.51 6.63 3.77
N PRO A 35 19.64 6.86 3.05
CA PRO A 35 20.36 5.80 2.35
C PRO A 35 20.85 4.71 3.30
N GLY A 36 20.89 3.48 2.83
CA GLY A 36 21.42 2.34 3.58
C GLY A 36 20.51 1.75 4.65
N LEU A 37 19.33 2.34 4.88
CA LEU A 37 18.34 1.76 5.80
C LEU A 37 17.45 0.73 5.10
N PRO A 38 17.08 -0.36 5.81
CA PRO A 38 16.18 -1.35 5.26
C PRO A 38 14.76 -0.81 5.12
N LEU A 39 14.05 -1.31 4.11
CA LEU A 39 12.61 -1.10 3.95
C LEU A 39 11.86 -2.25 4.62
N THR A 40 10.88 -1.91 5.45
CA THR A 40 10.02 -2.90 6.12
C THR A 40 8.58 -2.75 5.66
N LEU A 41 8.01 -3.84 5.16
CA LEU A 41 6.58 -3.95 4.88
C LEU A 41 5.89 -4.59 6.09
N THR A 42 4.93 -3.89 6.68
CA THR A 42 4.30 -4.33 7.94
C THR A 42 3.13 -5.28 7.76
N LYS A 43 2.64 -5.41 6.52
CA LYS A 43 1.57 -6.35 6.12
C LYS A 43 1.80 -6.84 4.69
N PRO A 44 1.30 -8.03 4.33
CA PRO A 44 1.33 -8.49 2.95
C PRO A 44 0.48 -7.57 2.05
N ILE A 45 0.81 -7.52 0.76
CA ILE A 45 0.10 -6.73 -0.24
C ILE A 45 -0.65 -7.62 -1.22
N GLY A 46 -1.55 -7.04 -2.02
CA GLY A 46 -2.31 -7.77 -3.04
C GLY A 46 -3.82 -7.62 -2.93
N THR A 47 -4.33 -6.82 -1.98
CA THR A 47 -5.78 -6.60 -1.74
C THR A 47 -6.56 -6.27 -3.01
N GLY A 48 -6.03 -5.41 -3.88
CA GLY A 48 -6.69 -5.04 -5.12
C GLY A 48 -6.88 -6.22 -6.09
N VAL A 49 -5.87 -7.09 -6.21
CA VAL A 49 -5.90 -8.28 -7.07
C VAL A 49 -6.86 -9.33 -6.51
N VAL A 50 -6.75 -9.63 -5.22
CA VAL A 50 -7.60 -10.63 -4.55
C VAL A 50 -9.06 -10.18 -4.56
N ASN A 51 -9.35 -8.89 -4.33
CA ASN A 51 -10.71 -8.36 -4.40
C ASN A 51 -11.26 -8.35 -5.84
N ALA A 52 -10.43 -8.11 -6.85
CA ALA A 52 -10.87 -8.27 -8.25
C ALA A 52 -11.24 -9.72 -8.56
N GLY A 53 -10.48 -10.68 -8.05
CA GLY A 53 -10.82 -12.11 -8.13
C GLY A 53 -12.11 -12.46 -7.38
N HIS A 54 -12.31 -11.89 -6.18
CA HIS A 54 -13.56 -12.05 -5.43
C HIS A 54 -14.77 -11.56 -6.22
N LYS A 55 -14.71 -10.36 -6.78
CA LYS A 55 -15.80 -9.82 -7.61
C LYS A 55 -16.12 -10.70 -8.81
N ALA A 56 -15.12 -11.33 -9.41
CA ALA A 56 -15.30 -12.20 -10.57
C ALA A 56 -15.84 -13.59 -10.21
N THR A 57 -15.53 -14.13 -9.03
CA THR A 57 -15.81 -15.52 -8.65
C THR A 57 -16.84 -15.69 -7.53
N GLY A 58 -17.20 -14.62 -6.83
CA GLY A 58 -18.10 -14.64 -5.66
C GLY A 58 -17.48 -15.26 -4.39
N LYS A 59 -16.20 -15.68 -4.42
CA LYS A 59 -15.51 -16.27 -3.25
C LYS A 59 -15.06 -15.19 -2.28
N VAL A 60 -15.27 -15.42 -0.98
CA VAL A 60 -14.81 -14.48 0.07
C VAL A 60 -13.30 -14.26 -0.06
N SER A 61 -12.90 -13.00 -0.01
CA SER A 61 -11.52 -12.59 -0.21
C SER A 61 -10.69 -12.77 1.07
N ALA A 62 -9.53 -13.41 0.96
CA ALA A 62 -8.51 -13.44 2.02
C ALA A 62 -7.99 -12.03 2.38
N ALA A 63 -8.27 -11.03 1.55
CA ALA A 63 -7.89 -9.65 1.82
C ALA A 63 -8.70 -9.00 2.96
N VAL A 64 -9.85 -9.56 3.37
CA VAL A 64 -10.71 -8.95 4.41
C VAL A 64 -9.96 -8.83 5.73
N GLU A 65 -9.25 -9.85 6.16
CA GLU A 65 -8.45 -9.84 7.38
C GLU A 65 -7.40 -8.73 7.35
N GLU A 66 -6.66 -8.63 6.25
CA GLU A 66 -5.64 -7.59 6.07
C GLU A 66 -6.24 -6.18 6.03
N MET A 67 -7.39 -6.00 5.41
CA MET A 67 -8.08 -4.70 5.34
C MET A 67 -8.63 -4.27 6.71
N THR A 68 -9.04 -5.21 7.56
CA THR A 68 -9.57 -4.91 8.90
C THR A 68 -8.48 -4.80 9.96
N THR A 69 -7.29 -5.33 9.70
CA THR A 69 -6.14 -5.17 10.59
C THR A 69 -5.63 -3.74 10.58
N LEU A 70 -5.69 -3.06 11.74
CA LEU A 70 -5.25 -1.68 11.87
C LEU A 70 -3.72 -1.54 11.77
N ASN A 71 -3.27 -0.44 11.19
CA ASN A 71 -1.84 -0.07 11.15
C ASN A 71 -1.34 0.54 12.49
N ALA A 72 -2.20 0.62 13.51
CA ALA A 72 -1.89 1.30 14.78
C ALA A 72 -0.69 0.69 15.52
N ASP A 73 -0.60 -0.64 15.58
CA ASP A 73 0.52 -1.34 16.23
C ASP A 73 1.84 -1.13 15.48
N ALA A 74 1.80 -1.25 14.16
CA ALA A 74 2.97 -1.00 13.32
C ALA A 74 3.50 0.43 13.51
N SER A 75 2.60 1.42 13.50
CA SER A 75 2.93 2.83 13.72
C SER A 75 3.54 3.07 15.12
N ARG A 76 2.95 2.49 16.18
CA ARG A 76 3.48 2.61 17.54
C ARG A 76 4.89 2.02 17.67
N ARG A 77 5.11 0.81 17.11
CA ARG A 77 6.41 0.13 17.12
C ARG A 77 7.46 0.88 16.32
N ALA A 78 7.11 1.38 15.13
CA ALA A 78 7.99 2.19 14.31
C ALA A 78 8.47 3.45 15.07
N ARG A 79 7.55 4.16 15.69
CA ARG A 79 7.87 5.34 16.50
C ARG A 79 8.76 4.99 17.72
N ALA A 80 8.42 3.91 18.42
CA ALA A 80 9.23 3.44 19.57
C ALA A 80 10.66 3.03 19.15
N ALA A 81 10.82 2.52 17.94
CA ALA A 81 12.12 2.20 17.34
C ALA A 81 12.86 3.42 16.76
N GLY A 82 12.33 4.63 16.90
CA GLY A 82 12.95 5.85 16.38
C GLY A 82 12.83 6.05 14.87
N ILE A 83 11.99 5.28 14.20
CA ILE A 83 11.72 5.44 12.76
C ILE A 83 11.08 6.80 12.52
N ARG A 84 11.53 7.49 11.48
CA ARG A 84 11.05 8.83 11.09
C ARG A 84 10.38 8.85 9.73
N CYS A 85 10.65 7.86 8.88
CA CYS A 85 10.13 7.78 7.53
C CYS A 85 9.15 6.62 7.38
N ALA A 86 7.95 6.91 6.90
CA ALA A 86 6.98 5.90 6.50
C ALA A 86 5.95 6.47 5.53
N THR A 87 5.30 5.58 4.80
CA THR A 87 4.08 5.84 4.03
C THR A 87 3.17 4.62 4.14
N ASP A 88 1.87 4.83 3.97
CA ASP A 88 0.94 3.73 3.71
C ASP A 88 1.08 3.23 2.26
N VAL A 89 0.62 2.01 2.00
CA VAL A 89 0.55 1.44 0.65
C VAL A 89 -0.92 1.22 0.31
N THR A 90 -1.45 2.05 -0.57
CA THR A 90 -2.87 2.04 -0.96
C THR A 90 -3.04 1.95 -2.49
N GLY A 91 -3.87 2.76 -3.10
CA GLY A 91 -4.28 2.68 -4.49
C GLY A 91 -3.17 2.76 -5.54
N PHE A 92 -2.02 3.36 -5.23
CA PHE A 92 -0.86 3.39 -6.14
C PHE A 92 0.01 2.12 -6.10
N GLY A 93 -0.28 1.20 -5.17
CA GLY A 93 0.51 -0.02 -4.96
C GLY A 93 1.91 0.26 -4.38
N LEU A 94 2.65 -0.80 -4.11
CA LEU A 94 3.97 -0.70 -3.47
C LEU A 94 4.91 0.22 -4.26
N LEU A 95 5.06 -0.02 -5.56
CA LEU A 95 6.00 0.75 -6.40
C LEU A 95 5.65 2.23 -6.44
N GLY A 96 4.36 2.58 -6.57
CA GLY A 96 3.92 3.97 -6.62
C GLY A 96 4.15 4.72 -5.32
N HIS A 97 3.84 4.10 -4.18
CA HIS A 97 4.08 4.71 -2.86
C HIS A 97 5.57 4.81 -2.54
N LEU A 98 6.35 3.76 -2.86
CA LEU A 98 7.79 3.78 -2.66
C LEU A 98 8.49 4.80 -3.56
N PHE A 99 8.06 4.94 -4.81
CA PHE A 99 8.55 6.00 -5.69
C PHE A 99 8.35 7.39 -5.10
N LYS A 100 7.15 7.66 -4.57
CA LYS A 100 6.87 8.95 -3.89
C LYS A 100 7.77 9.17 -2.69
N LEU A 101 7.96 8.14 -1.86
CA LEU A 101 8.81 8.21 -0.67
C LEU A 101 10.27 8.44 -1.07
N ALA A 102 10.81 7.66 -1.99
CA ALA A 102 12.19 7.77 -2.46
C ALA A 102 12.46 9.16 -3.06
N ARG A 103 11.54 9.63 -3.92
CA ARG A 103 11.64 10.96 -4.54
C ARG A 103 11.59 12.08 -3.51
N ALA A 104 10.66 12.02 -2.55
CA ALA A 104 10.53 13.04 -1.50
C ALA A 104 11.76 13.08 -0.58
N SER A 105 12.38 11.93 -0.36
CA SER A 105 13.58 11.79 0.48
C SER A 105 14.90 12.02 -0.29
N GLY A 106 14.88 12.17 -1.61
CA GLY A 106 16.09 12.31 -2.42
C GLY A 106 16.97 11.06 -2.46
N VAL A 107 16.38 9.88 -2.34
CA VAL A 107 17.08 8.58 -2.29
C VAL A 107 16.56 7.62 -3.37
N SER A 108 17.33 6.58 -3.67
CA SER A 108 16.88 5.43 -4.46
C SER A 108 16.46 4.29 -3.53
N ALA A 109 15.51 3.47 -3.98
CA ALA A 109 15.05 2.29 -3.26
C ALA A 109 15.31 1.02 -4.08
N VAL A 110 15.78 -0.04 -3.43
CA VAL A 110 15.98 -1.37 -4.01
C VAL A 110 14.98 -2.33 -3.41
N ILE A 111 14.29 -3.08 -4.25
CA ILE A 111 13.31 -4.07 -3.83
C ILE A 111 13.74 -5.45 -4.33
N ASP A 112 13.90 -6.39 -3.41
CA ASP A 112 13.89 -7.80 -3.78
C ASP A 112 12.44 -8.25 -4.00
N ARG A 113 12.08 -8.50 -5.26
CA ARG A 113 10.75 -8.94 -5.65
C ARG A 113 10.33 -10.25 -5.01
N ALA A 114 11.29 -11.13 -4.72
CA ALA A 114 11.01 -12.42 -4.10
C ALA A 114 10.67 -12.28 -2.61
N ALA A 115 11.23 -11.29 -1.95
CA ALA A 115 11.00 -11.01 -0.53
C ALA A 115 9.69 -10.25 -0.23
N VAL A 116 8.99 -9.74 -1.25
CA VAL A 116 7.73 -9.01 -1.03
C VAL A 116 6.62 -9.98 -0.59
N PRO A 117 6.07 -9.85 0.64
CA PRO A 117 5.00 -10.70 1.12
C PRO A 117 3.68 -10.38 0.37
N LEU A 118 3.00 -11.42 -0.07
CA LEU A 118 1.73 -11.32 -0.77
C LEU A 118 0.64 -12.06 0.02
N ILE A 119 -0.57 -11.50 0.00
CA ILE A 119 -1.77 -12.18 0.48
C ILE A 119 -1.96 -13.47 -0.31
N ASP A 120 -2.37 -14.53 0.40
CA ASP A 120 -2.62 -15.82 -0.21
C ASP A 120 -3.59 -15.73 -1.39
N GLY A 121 -3.26 -16.43 -2.46
CA GLY A 121 -4.03 -16.41 -3.71
C GLY A 121 -3.73 -15.22 -4.65
N THR A 122 -2.96 -14.20 -4.23
CA THR A 122 -2.66 -13.02 -5.07
C THR A 122 -2.01 -13.42 -6.40
N ARG A 123 -0.99 -14.27 -6.39
CA ARG A 123 -0.30 -14.71 -7.63
C ARG A 123 -1.23 -15.51 -8.55
N ALA A 124 -2.07 -16.37 -7.98
CA ALA A 124 -3.04 -17.17 -8.73
C ALA A 124 -4.11 -16.27 -9.38
N ALA A 125 -4.69 -15.33 -8.64
CA ALA A 125 -5.65 -14.39 -9.15
C ALA A 125 -5.05 -13.50 -10.26
N ALA A 126 -3.82 -13.02 -10.09
CA ALA A 126 -3.13 -12.24 -11.11
C ALA A 126 -2.89 -13.05 -12.42
N ARG A 127 -2.48 -14.31 -12.31
CA ARG A 127 -2.32 -15.22 -13.47
C ARG A 127 -3.64 -15.51 -14.18
N ALA A 128 -4.76 -15.55 -13.43
CA ALA A 128 -6.10 -15.66 -13.97
C ALA A 128 -6.64 -14.36 -14.61
N GLY A 129 -5.83 -13.29 -14.65
CA GLY A 129 -6.19 -12.02 -15.26
C GLY A 129 -6.93 -11.03 -14.36
N HIS A 130 -7.12 -11.35 -13.08
CA HIS A 130 -7.81 -10.47 -12.13
C HIS A 130 -6.89 -9.32 -11.65
N VAL A 131 -6.37 -8.53 -12.61
CA VAL A 131 -5.52 -7.38 -12.32
C VAL A 131 -6.32 -6.09 -12.51
N PRO A 132 -6.52 -5.29 -11.45
CA PRO A 132 -7.23 -4.02 -11.55
C PRO A 132 -6.61 -3.07 -12.58
N GLY A 133 -7.45 -2.34 -13.33
CA GLY A 133 -6.96 -1.37 -14.31
C GLY A 133 -6.06 -0.28 -13.69
N GLY A 134 -6.29 0.06 -12.42
CA GLY A 134 -5.42 0.95 -11.64
C GLY A 134 -3.98 0.44 -11.51
N SER A 135 -3.80 -0.87 -11.31
CA SER A 135 -2.46 -1.47 -11.20
C SER A 135 -1.65 -1.31 -12.48
N ARG A 136 -2.29 -1.46 -13.64
CA ARG A 136 -1.63 -1.27 -14.94
C ARG A 136 -1.21 0.18 -15.16
N ARG A 137 -2.09 1.13 -14.86
CA ARG A 137 -1.77 2.58 -14.95
C ARG A 137 -0.65 2.97 -14.00
N ASN A 138 -0.67 2.47 -12.77
CA ASN A 138 0.38 2.73 -11.78
C ASN A 138 1.75 2.19 -12.25
N LEU A 139 1.78 0.99 -12.84
CA LEU A 139 3.00 0.43 -13.39
C LEU A 139 3.54 1.31 -14.53
N GLN A 140 2.69 1.69 -15.49
CA GLN A 140 3.08 2.58 -16.59
C GLN A 140 3.63 3.93 -16.09
N TRP A 141 3.07 4.45 -15.00
CA TRP A 141 3.54 5.69 -14.39
C TRP A 141 4.91 5.54 -13.72
N VAL A 142 5.19 4.42 -13.05
CA VAL A 142 6.45 4.23 -12.31
C VAL A 142 7.59 3.72 -13.19
N LEU A 143 7.30 2.93 -14.23
CA LEU A 143 8.32 2.31 -15.11
C LEU A 143 9.42 3.26 -15.59
N PRO A 144 9.14 4.51 -16.02
CA PRO A 144 10.20 5.45 -16.45
C PRO A 144 11.20 5.82 -15.34
N HIS A 145 10.88 5.49 -14.09
CA HIS A 145 11.67 5.81 -12.90
C HIS A 145 12.23 4.56 -12.20
N ALA A 146 12.08 3.39 -12.82
CA ALA A 146 12.49 2.11 -12.24
C ALA A 146 13.38 1.34 -13.21
N ASP A 147 14.53 0.89 -12.71
CA ASP A 147 15.39 -0.07 -13.41
C ASP A 147 15.03 -1.48 -12.95
N ALA A 148 14.48 -2.29 -13.84
CA ALA A 148 14.35 -3.72 -13.59
C ALA A 148 15.71 -4.38 -13.90
N ARG A 149 16.49 -4.64 -12.86
CA ARG A 149 17.66 -5.52 -12.98
C ARG A 149 17.19 -6.93 -12.69
N ASP A 150 17.38 -7.84 -13.61
CA ASP A 150 17.29 -9.27 -13.32
C ASP A 150 18.40 -9.57 -12.32
N GLY A 151 18.01 -9.88 -11.08
CA GLY A 151 18.95 -10.31 -10.06
C GLY A 151 19.65 -11.57 -10.54
N GLY A 152 20.96 -11.50 -10.71
CA GLY A 152 21.80 -12.66 -10.92
C GLY A 152 21.79 -13.61 -9.74
#